data_4eedc79ff8ca1aeb7815d7fd78648cfb
#
_entry.id   4eedc79ff8ca1aeb7815d7fd78648cfb
#
_cell.length_a   1.000
_cell.length_b   1.000
_cell.length_c   1.000
_cell.angle_alpha   90.00
_cell.angle_beta   90.00
_cell.angle_gamma   90.00
#
_symmetry.space_group_name_H-M   'P 1'
#
loop_
_entity.id
_entity.type
_entity.pdbx_description
1 polymer ?
#
loop_
_entity_poly.entity_id
_entity_poly.type
_entity_poly.pdbx_seq_one_letter_code
_entity_poly.pdbx_strand_id
1 'polypeptide(L)'
;MASWKIIRLAALATLSMALIAAPSFTSAFAAGGGGGGGGGGGGFGGGSEPPASASGSKATHKAKKAGKQSSIDDPAFAQGYRAAYATIYDRNDYAAAIKQLKSLGHEDHPNVANLIGYSYRKLGDYRLSQVWYERALKADPNHVLTWQYYGLWQIEQGNRDQAQYHLSRIAAICGTDCAEYRSLAEALEKPAGTGLVY
;
A
#
# COMPACT_ATOMS: atom_id res chain seq x y z
N MET A 1 53.69 -10.39 39.03
CA MET A 1 53.76 -9.06 38.42
C MET A 1 54.17 -9.23 36.97
N ALA A 2 53.26 -9.21 36.06
CA ALA A 2 53.51 -9.31 34.62
C ALA A 2 52.67 -8.27 33.91
N SER A 3 53.37 -7.26 33.37
CA SER A 3 52.79 -6.13 32.64
C SER A 3 52.34 -6.56 31.26
N TRP A 4 51.06 -6.38 30.92
CA TRP A 4 50.51 -6.61 29.59
C TRP A 4 50.56 -5.29 28.81
N LYS A 5 51.44 -5.24 27.81
CA LYS A 5 51.55 -4.14 26.86
C LYS A 5 50.44 -4.24 25.82
N ILE A 6 49.59 -3.23 25.80
CA ILE A 6 48.52 -3.07 24.80
C ILE A 6 49.14 -2.52 23.52
N ILE A 7 49.15 -3.32 22.45
CA ILE A 7 49.52 -2.91 21.10
C ILE A 7 48.26 -2.33 20.43
N ARG A 8 48.25 -1.01 20.21
CA ARG A 8 47.24 -0.34 19.37
C ARG A 8 47.69 -0.45 17.92
N LEU A 9 46.97 -1.27 17.11
CA LEU A 9 47.08 -1.21 15.65
C LEU A 9 46.10 -0.14 15.16
N ALA A 10 46.63 0.92 14.57
CA ALA A 10 45.86 1.90 13.81
C ALA A 10 45.71 1.36 12.38
N ALA A 11 44.48 0.99 11.99
CA ALA A 11 44.14 0.67 10.61
C ALA A 11 43.67 1.96 9.90
N LEU A 12 44.51 2.45 8.98
CA LEU A 12 44.13 3.50 8.01
C LEU A 12 43.21 2.88 6.97
N ALA A 13 41.92 3.24 7.01
CA ALA A 13 40.98 2.91 5.97
C ALA A 13 41.01 4.01 4.89
N THR A 14 41.55 3.68 3.73
CA THR A 14 41.51 4.52 2.53
C THR A 14 40.08 4.52 1.95
N LEU A 15 39.46 5.68 1.96
CA LEU A 15 38.14 5.94 1.39
C LEU A 15 38.27 6.05 -0.13
N SER A 16 37.90 5.00 -0.87
CA SER A 16 37.78 5.04 -2.33
C SER A 16 36.36 5.51 -2.68
N MET A 17 36.27 6.75 -3.13
CA MET A 17 35.05 7.35 -3.73
C MET A 17 34.86 6.78 -5.14
N ALA A 18 33.94 5.85 -5.34
CA ALA A 18 33.46 5.48 -6.67
C ALA A 18 32.26 6.37 -7.02
N LEU A 19 32.45 7.28 -7.97
CA LEU A 19 31.34 8.00 -8.63
C LEU A 19 30.58 6.98 -9.49
N ILE A 20 29.38 6.62 -9.07
CA ILE A 20 28.45 5.85 -9.91
C ILE A 20 27.49 6.89 -10.52
N ALA A 21 27.63 7.09 -11.84
CA ALA A 21 26.71 7.88 -12.63
C ALA A 21 25.34 7.18 -12.68
N ALA A 22 24.30 7.87 -12.22
CA ALA A 22 22.92 7.40 -12.32
C ALA A 22 22.41 7.55 -13.76
N PRO A 23 21.75 6.53 -14.34
CA PRO A 23 21.05 6.70 -15.60
C PRO A 23 19.75 7.47 -15.38
N SER A 24 19.60 8.57 -16.09
CA SER A 24 18.36 9.36 -16.15
C SER A 24 17.31 8.61 -16.97
N PHE A 25 16.26 8.11 -16.32
CA PHE A 25 15.09 7.60 -17.02
C PHE A 25 14.13 8.76 -17.35
N THR A 26 14.11 9.17 -18.61
CA THR A 26 13.08 10.05 -19.14
C THR A 26 11.80 9.23 -19.38
N SER A 27 10.78 9.46 -18.55
CA SER A 27 9.45 8.91 -18.79
C SER A 27 8.76 9.72 -19.87
N ALA A 28 8.62 9.15 -21.06
CA ALA A 28 7.79 9.67 -22.13
C ALA A 28 6.31 9.38 -21.81
N PHE A 29 5.56 10.40 -21.45
CA PHE A 29 4.10 10.35 -21.40
C PHE A 29 3.58 10.49 -22.83
N ALA A 30 3.08 9.39 -23.42
CA ALA A 30 2.31 9.41 -24.64
C ALA A 30 0.85 9.66 -24.31
N ALA A 31 0.37 10.89 -24.58
CA ALA A 31 -1.04 11.21 -24.65
C ALA A 31 -1.60 10.64 -25.96
N GLY A 32 -2.55 9.71 -25.88
CA GLY A 32 -3.31 9.19 -27.00
C GLY A 32 -4.80 9.45 -26.78
N GLY A 33 -5.29 10.53 -27.42
CA GLY A 33 -6.72 10.82 -27.53
C GLY A 33 -7.31 10.15 -28.76
N GLY A 34 -8.64 10.10 -28.80
CA GLY A 34 -9.49 9.67 -29.92
C GLY A 34 -10.56 8.67 -29.43
N GLY A 35 -11.83 8.94 -29.47
CA GLY A 35 -12.65 9.71 -30.35
C GLY A 35 -13.64 8.81 -31.05
N GLY A 36 -14.96 9.14 -30.93
CA GLY A 36 -16.01 8.68 -31.84
C GLY A 36 -16.76 7.40 -31.42
N GLY A 37 -18.06 7.31 -31.31
CA GLY A 37 -19.13 7.98 -31.95
C GLY A 37 -20.23 6.99 -32.30
N GLY A 38 -21.49 7.40 -32.14
CA GLY A 38 -22.65 6.91 -32.90
C GLY A 38 -23.33 5.66 -32.31
N GLY A 39 -24.61 5.61 -32.05
CA GLY A 39 -25.77 6.24 -32.62
C GLY A 39 -26.87 5.23 -32.75
N GLY A 40 -28.12 5.62 -32.55
CA GLY A 40 -29.35 4.97 -33.02
C GLY A 40 -30.03 4.07 -31.98
N GLY A 41 -31.28 4.22 -31.59
CA GLY A 41 -32.42 4.81 -32.20
C GLY A 41 -33.61 3.87 -32.07
N GLY A 42 -34.78 4.40 -31.71
CA GLY A 42 -36.08 3.74 -31.82
C GLY A 42 -36.61 3.10 -30.56
N GLY A 43 -37.77 3.38 -29.99
CA GLY A 43 -38.94 4.09 -30.44
C GLY A 43 -40.20 3.31 -30.05
N PHE A 44 -41.21 4.03 -29.59
CA PHE A 44 -42.64 3.65 -29.45
C PHE A 44 -42.96 2.73 -28.25
N GLY A 45 -43.99 2.97 -27.44
CA GLY A 45 -45.10 3.86 -27.44
C GLY A 45 -46.15 3.41 -26.42
N GLY A 46 -46.93 4.34 -25.94
CA GLY A 46 -48.31 4.19 -25.51
C GLY A 46 -48.56 3.62 -24.13
N GLY A 47 -49.01 4.38 -23.16
CA GLY A 47 -50.27 5.01 -23.00
C GLY A 47 -50.99 4.44 -21.83
N SER A 48 -51.36 5.30 -20.88
CA SER A 48 -52.61 5.31 -20.08
C SER A 48 -52.37 5.49 -18.58
N GLU A 49 -52.60 6.72 -18.11
CA GLU A 49 -53.05 7.11 -16.76
C GLU A 49 -54.56 7.03 -16.65
N PRO A 50 -55.24 7.34 -15.49
CA PRO A 50 -54.96 7.08 -14.07
C PRO A 50 -56.13 6.39 -13.36
N PRO A 51 -56.51 6.43 -12.08
CA PRO A 51 -56.42 7.56 -11.15
C PRO A 51 -55.99 7.27 -9.69
N ALA A 52 -55.85 8.36 -8.95
CA ALA A 52 -55.49 8.54 -7.56
C ALA A 52 -56.35 7.80 -6.52
N SER A 53 -55.72 7.45 -5.39
CA SER A 53 -56.30 7.60 -4.05
C SER A 53 -55.22 7.59 -2.97
N ALA A 54 -55.31 8.57 -2.10
CA ALA A 54 -54.48 8.86 -0.97
C ALA A 54 -54.56 7.79 0.11
N SER A 55 -53.40 7.49 0.76
CA SER A 55 -53.38 7.30 2.20
C SER A 55 -51.95 7.38 2.68
N GLY A 56 -51.70 8.26 3.66
CA GLY A 56 -50.40 8.53 4.23
C GLY A 56 -49.83 7.35 5.03
N SER A 57 -48.57 7.10 4.80
CA SER A 57 -47.74 6.41 5.76
C SER A 57 -46.39 7.12 5.83
N LYS A 58 -46.11 7.74 6.97
CA LYS A 58 -44.79 8.25 7.33
C LYS A 58 -43.78 7.10 7.32
N ALA A 59 -43.18 6.87 6.18
CA ALA A 59 -41.96 6.05 6.11
C ALA A 59 -40.83 6.90 6.63
N THR A 60 -40.42 6.64 7.87
CA THR A 60 -39.14 7.05 8.39
C THR A 60 -38.06 6.41 7.52
N HIS A 61 -37.52 7.18 6.60
CA HIS A 61 -36.33 6.79 5.86
C HIS A 61 -35.20 6.67 6.86
N LYS A 62 -34.99 5.44 7.36
CA LYS A 62 -33.74 5.05 8.02
C LYS A 62 -32.64 5.32 7.01
N ALA A 63 -31.90 6.39 7.19
CA ALA A 63 -30.78 6.75 6.35
C ALA A 63 -29.86 5.53 6.31
N LYS A 64 -29.86 4.85 5.16
CA LYS A 64 -28.92 3.79 4.86
C LYS A 64 -27.55 4.47 4.93
N LYS A 65 -26.77 4.10 5.93
CA LYS A 65 -25.40 4.56 6.09
C LYS A 65 -24.72 4.34 4.75
N ALA A 66 -24.54 5.41 3.96
CA ALA A 66 -23.79 5.36 2.71
C ALA A 66 -22.42 4.82 3.08
N GLY A 67 -22.10 3.66 2.55
CA GLY A 67 -20.79 3.06 2.75
C GLY A 67 -19.75 4.10 2.36
N LYS A 68 -18.71 4.25 3.17
CA LYS A 68 -17.53 5.09 2.94
C LYS A 68 -16.78 4.60 1.70
N GLN A 69 -17.34 4.80 0.52
CA GLN A 69 -16.74 4.39 -0.75
C GLN A 69 -16.48 5.61 -1.61
N SER A 70 -15.62 6.50 -1.22
CA SER A 70 -14.95 7.44 -2.12
C SER A 70 -13.97 8.35 -1.41
N SER A 71 -13.16 7.80 -0.50
CA SER A 71 -12.08 8.62 0.05
C SER A 71 -11.01 8.97 -1.00
N ILE A 72 -10.89 8.17 -2.06
CA ILE A 72 -9.91 8.45 -3.15
C ILE A 72 -10.37 9.64 -4.00
N ASP A 73 -11.67 9.87 -4.15
CA ASP A 73 -12.23 10.99 -4.91
C ASP A 73 -12.29 12.29 -4.08
N ASP A 74 -12.01 12.21 -2.76
CA ASP A 74 -11.90 13.39 -1.92
C ASP A 74 -10.51 14.04 -2.10
N PRO A 75 -10.43 15.27 -2.64
CA PRO A 75 -9.17 15.97 -2.84
C PRO A 75 -8.36 16.17 -1.55
N ALA A 76 -9.04 16.38 -0.41
CA ALA A 76 -8.39 16.56 0.89
C ALA A 76 -7.74 15.25 1.36
N PHE A 77 -8.45 14.12 1.23
CA PHE A 77 -7.88 12.81 1.50
C PHE A 77 -6.67 12.52 0.60
N ALA A 78 -6.83 12.73 -0.72
CA ALA A 78 -5.75 12.48 -1.68
C ALA A 78 -4.50 13.33 -1.40
N GLN A 79 -4.70 14.59 -1.01
CA GLN A 79 -3.59 15.48 -0.64
C GLN A 79 -2.90 15.01 0.65
N GLY A 80 -3.66 14.71 1.69
CA GLY A 80 -3.10 14.24 2.95
C GLY A 80 -2.41 12.89 2.84
N TYR A 81 -2.97 11.98 2.03
CA TYR A 81 -2.34 10.68 1.75
C TYR A 81 -0.99 10.85 1.03
N ARG A 82 -0.91 11.71 -0.01
CA ARG A 82 0.36 12.02 -0.69
C ARG A 82 1.39 12.65 0.24
N ALA A 83 0.95 13.55 1.14
CA ALA A 83 1.85 14.15 2.11
C ALA A 83 2.44 13.11 3.08
N ALA A 84 1.62 12.19 3.58
CA ALA A 84 2.08 11.10 4.42
C ALA A 84 3.01 10.14 3.65
N TYR A 85 2.71 9.85 2.39
CA TYR A 85 3.56 9.04 1.51
C TYR A 85 4.96 9.67 1.36
N ALA A 86 5.03 10.98 1.05
CA ALA A 86 6.29 11.71 0.98
C ALA A 86 7.04 11.72 2.33
N THR A 87 6.32 11.79 3.45
CA THR A 87 6.94 11.70 4.78
C THR A 87 7.60 10.34 5.03
N ILE A 88 7.01 9.26 4.50
CA ILE A 88 7.58 7.90 4.58
C ILE A 88 8.82 7.77 3.69
N TYR A 89 8.69 8.06 2.40
CA TYR A 89 9.69 7.65 1.42
C TYR A 89 10.78 8.69 1.16
N ASP A 90 10.47 10.00 1.32
CA ASP A 90 11.44 11.07 1.09
C ASP A 90 12.18 11.46 2.38
N ARG A 91 11.50 11.32 3.55
CA ARG A 91 12.06 11.79 4.83
C ARG A 91 12.37 10.67 5.82
N ASN A 92 11.86 9.46 5.58
CA ASN A 92 11.96 8.33 6.50
C ASN A 92 11.40 8.62 7.91
N ASP A 93 10.46 9.59 8.02
CA ASP A 93 9.83 9.94 9.30
C ASP A 93 8.55 9.13 9.50
N TYR A 94 8.74 7.88 9.87
CA TYR A 94 7.65 6.91 10.05
C TYR A 94 6.70 7.28 11.18
N ALA A 95 7.22 7.92 12.24
CA ALA A 95 6.40 8.35 13.39
C ALA A 95 5.46 9.50 13.01
N ALA A 96 5.96 10.49 12.27
CA ALA A 96 5.12 11.56 11.74
C ALA A 96 4.12 11.04 10.71
N ALA A 97 4.53 10.14 9.83
CA ALA A 97 3.66 9.54 8.83
C ALA A 97 2.47 8.78 9.45
N ILE A 98 2.69 8.01 10.51
CA ILE A 98 1.61 7.34 11.25
C ILE A 98 0.58 8.36 11.77
N LYS A 99 1.05 9.48 12.35
CA LYS A 99 0.16 10.53 12.84
C LYS A 99 -0.65 11.17 11.71
N GLN A 100 0.00 11.47 10.58
CA GLN A 100 -0.64 12.04 9.39
C GLN A 100 -1.69 11.08 8.83
N LEU A 101 -1.34 9.79 8.64
CA LEU A 101 -2.26 8.79 8.11
C LEU A 101 -3.49 8.60 9.02
N LYS A 102 -3.31 8.56 10.33
CA LYS A 102 -4.41 8.47 11.30
C LYS A 102 -5.29 9.72 11.28
N SER A 103 -4.72 10.91 11.11
CA SER A 103 -5.49 12.17 11.05
C SER A 103 -6.40 12.27 9.82
N LEU A 104 -6.20 11.43 8.78
CA LEU A 104 -7.11 11.34 7.64
C LEU A 104 -8.48 10.75 8.02
N GLY A 105 -8.61 10.05 9.14
CA GLY A 105 -9.86 9.45 9.59
C GLY A 105 -10.33 8.26 8.74
N HIS A 106 -9.46 7.71 7.88
CA HIS A 106 -9.73 6.61 6.95
C HIS A 106 -8.88 5.39 7.24
N GLU A 107 -8.75 5.02 8.50
CA GLU A 107 -7.90 3.90 8.94
C GLU A 107 -8.35 2.53 8.43
N ASP A 108 -9.61 2.40 7.97
CA ASP A 108 -10.12 1.18 7.32
C ASP A 108 -9.87 1.17 5.80
N HIS A 109 -9.25 2.23 5.24
CA HIS A 109 -8.85 2.23 3.85
C HIS A 109 -7.58 1.36 3.70
N PRO A 110 -7.55 0.34 2.79
CA PRO A 110 -6.46 -0.63 2.73
C PRO A 110 -5.09 0.02 2.50
N ASN A 111 -4.99 1.03 1.65
CA ASN A 111 -3.75 1.76 1.43
C ASN A 111 -3.26 2.49 2.69
N VAL A 112 -4.18 3.09 3.46
CA VAL A 112 -3.83 3.80 4.70
C VAL A 112 -3.34 2.82 5.76
N ALA A 113 -4.10 1.75 5.99
CA ALA A 113 -3.71 0.70 6.93
C ALA A 113 -2.37 0.05 6.55
N ASN A 114 -2.15 -0.23 5.25
CA ASN A 114 -0.89 -0.77 4.75
C ASN A 114 0.30 0.15 5.05
N LEU A 115 0.19 1.46 4.78
CA LEU A 115 1.28 2.41 5.06
C LEU A 115 1.54 2.60 6.56
N ILE A 116 0.50 2.53 7.40
CA ILE A 116 0.68 2.53 8.85
C ILE A 116 1.42 1.26 9.29
N GLY A 117 1.04 0.09 8.76
CA GLY A 117 1.73 -1.18 9.01
C GLY A 117 3.20 -1.14 8.60
N TYR A 118 3.48 -0.63 7.41
CA TYR A 118 4.84 -0.42 6.92
C TYR A 118 5.64 0.50 7.84
N SER A 119 5.04 1.62 8.26
CA SER A 119 5.72 2.57 9.14
C SER A 119 6.06 1.97 10.50
N TYR A 120 5.15 1.19 11.11
CA TYR A 120 5.45 0.44 12.35
C TYR A 120 6.55 -0.60 12.14
N ARG A 121 6.57 -1.31 11.00
CA ARG A 121 7.65 -2.24 10.66
C ARG A 121 9.01 -1.53 10.62
N LYS A 122 9.09 -0.36 9.98
CA LYS A 122 10.32 0.43 9.89
C LYS A 122 10.77 0.99 11.25
N LEU A 123 9.84 1.19 12.19
CA LEU A 123 10.13 1.56 13.58
C LEU A 123 10.49 0.35 14.47
N GLY A 124 10.42 -0.88 13.95
CA GLY A 124 10.68 -2.11 14.72
C GLY A 124 9.51 -2.58 15.59
N ASP A 125 8.36 -1.91 15.56
CA ASP A 125 7.16 -2.41 16.23
C ASP A 125 6.42 -3.43 15.35
N TYR A 126 7.00 -4.63 15.31
CA TYR A 126 6.50 -5.72 14.48
C TYR A 126 5.10 -6.19 14.88
N ARG A 127 4.74 -6.07 16.15
CA ARG A 127 3.41 -6.45 16.64
C ARG A 127 2.33 -5.50 16.10
N LEU A 128 2.54 -4.20 16.17
CA LEU A 128 1.60 -3.24 15.60
C LEU A 128 1.61 -3.29 14.05
N SER A 129 2.76 -3.52 13.43
CA SER A 129 2.85 -3.71 12.00
C SER A 129 1.93 -4.83 11.52
N GLN A 130 1.96 -6.00 12.18
CA GLN A 130 1.09 -7.13 11.87
C GLN A 130 -0.39 -6.74 11.97
N VAL A 131 -0.81 -6.14 13.08
CA VAL A 131 -2.21 -5.72 13.30
C VAL A 131 -2.71 -4.82 12.16
N TRP A 132 -1.86 -3.91 11.66
CA TRP A 132 -2.24 -2.99 10.60
C TRP A 132 -2.27 -3.65 9.22
N TYR A 133 -1.37 -4.58 8.92
CA TYR A 133 -1.44 -5.37 7.69
C TYR A 133 -2.69 -6.26 7.66
N GLU A 134 -3.02 -6.92 8.76
CA GLU A 134 -4.24 -7.72 8.89
C GLU A 134 -5.51 -6.84 8.73
N ARG A 135 -5.49 -5.62 9.29
CA ARG A 135 -6.57 -4.65 9.08
C ARG A 135 -6.72 -4.26 7.61
N ALA A 136 -5.63 -4.04 6.90
CA ALA A 136 -5.65 -3.73 5.47
C ALA A 136 -6.25 -4.89 4.66
N LEU A 137 -5.84 -6.12 4.91
CA LEU A 137 -6.36 -7.32 4.24
C LEU A 137 -7.81 -7.66 4.63
N LYS A 138 -8.24 -7.29 5.85
CA LYS A 138 -9.66 -7.38 6.24
C LYS A 138 -10.52 -6.39 5.47
N ALA A 139 -10.00 -5.20 5.19
CA ALA A 139 -10.68 -4.17 4.41
C ALA A 139 -10.76 -4.53 2.92
N ASP A 140 -9.67 -5.06 2.37
CA ASP A 140 -9.57 -5.56 1.00
C ASP A 140 -8.68 -6.82 0.94
N PRO A 141 -9.29 -8.01 0.87
CA PRO A 141 -8.56 -9.28 0.75
C PRO A 141 -7.72 -9.41 -0.53
N ASN A 142 -7.98 -8.57 -1.53
CA ASN A 142 -7.25 -8.56 -2.80
C ASN A 142 -6.22 -7.42 -2.91
N HIS A 143 -5.93 -6.74 -1.81
CA HIS A 143 -4.95 -5.66 -1.80
C HIS A 143 -3.52 -6.20 -1.95
N VAL A 144 -3.05 -6.29 -3.18
CA VAL A 144 -1.79 -6.93 -3.59
C VAL A 144 -0.58 -6.35 -2.84
N LEU A 145 -0.54 -5.01 -2.73
CA LEU A 145 0.56 -4.32 -2.05
C LEU A 145 0.68 -4.72 -0.56
N THR A 146 -0.45 -4.96 0.12
CA THR A 146 -0.40 -5.46 1.50
C THR A 146 0.11 -6.90 1.57
N TRP A 147 -0.31 -7.77 0.67
CA TRP A 147 0.23 -9.12 0.60
C TRP A 147 1.74 -9.12 0.43
N GLN A 148 2.28 -8.25 -0.43
CA GLN A 148 3.72 -8.09 -0.63
C GLN A 148 4.42 -7.59 0.66
N TYR A 149 3.97 -6.48 1.24
CA TYR A 149 4.63 -5.89 2.40
C TYR A 149 4.54 -6.78 3.64
N TYR A 150 3.42 -7.46 3.82
CA TYR A 150 3.26 -8.42 4.89
C TYR A 150 4.08 -9.70 4.65
N GLY A 151 4.21 -10.13 3.38
CA GLY A 151 5.13 -11.21 3.01
C GLY A 151 6.58 -10.89 3.34
N LEU A 152 7.05 -9.68 3.02
CA LEU A 152 8.39 -9.21 3.38
C LEU A 152 8.58 -9.15 4.91
N TRP A 153 7.55 -8.71 5.66
CA TRP A 153 7.54 -8.76 7.11
C TRP A 153 7.67 -10.20 7.63
N GLN A 154 6.97 -11.16 7.02
CA GLN A 154 7.08 -12.58 7.40
C GLN A 154 8.51 -13.11 7.21
N ILE A 155 9.19 -12.73 6.12
CA ILE A 155 10.59 -13.10 5.89
C ILE A 155 11.49 -12.54 7.01
N GLU A 156 11.31 -11.28 7.39
CA GLU A 156 12.06 -10.64 8.49
C GLU A 156 11.86 -11.34 9.85
N GLN A 157 10.67 -11.90 10.07
CA GLN A 157 10.36 -12.69 11.26
C GLN A 157 10.82 -14.16 11.15
N GLY A 158 11.46 -14.56 10.04
CA GLY A 158 11.88 -15.94 9.79
C GLY A 158 10.77 -16.87 9.31
N ASN A 159 9.56 -16.37 9.09
CA ASN A 159 8.38 -17.15 8.72
C ASN A 159 8.28 -17.33 7.19
N ARG A 160 9.26 -18.00 6.59
CA ARG A 160 9.34 -18.13 5.12
C ARG A 160 8.15 -18.87 4.50
N ASP A 161 7.59 -19.86 5.19
CA ASP A 161 6.41 -20.59 4.72
C ASP A 161 5.19 -19.67 4.61
N GLN A 162 5.01 -18.75 5.57
CA GLN A 162 3.97 -17.74 5.49
C GLN A 162 4.23 -16.74 4.36
N ALA A 163 5.47 -16.34 4.15
CA ALA A 163 5.82 -15.48 3.03
C ALA A 163 5.55 -16.18 1.68
N GLN A 164 5.80 -17.48 1.57
CA GLN A 164 5.47 -18.27 0.37
C GLN A 164 3.95 -18.36 0.15
N TYR A 165 3.16 -18.51 1.22
CA TYR A 165 1.70 -18.40 1.13
C TYR A 165 1.27 -17.02 0.61
N HIS A 166 1.86 -15.93 1.11
CA HIS A 166 1.59 -14.57 0.62
C HIS A 166 1.92 -14.44 -0.87
N LEU A 167 3.06 -15.00 -1.32
CA LEU A 167 3.44 -15.01 -2.72
C LEU A 167 2.38 -15.72 -3.59
N SER A 168 1.86 -16.87 -3.14
CA SER A 168 0.79 -17.59 -3.83
C SER A 168 -0.51 -16.78 -3.91
N ARG A 169 -0.83 -15.99 -2.88
CA ARG A 169 -1.98 -15.09 -2.88
C ARG A 169 -1.81 -13.97 -3.92
N ILE A 170 -0.62 -13.37 -4.00
CA ILE A 170 -0.31 -12.35 -5.02
C ILE A 170 -0.46 -12.95 -6.41
N ALA A 171 0.10 -14.12 -6.66
CA ALA A 171 -0.02 -14.81 -7.96
C ALA A 171 -1.48 -15.05 -8.35
N ALA A 172 -2.34 -15.41 -7.40
CA ALA A 172 -3.76 -15.62 -7.65
C ALA A 172 -4.53 -14.33 -7.97
N ILE A 173 -4.05 -13.17 -7.53
CA ILE A 173 -4.72 -11.88 -7.71
C ILE A 173 -4.25 -11.16 -8.98
N CYS A 174 -2.95 -11.06 -9.22
CA CYS A 174 -2.38 -10.30 -10.33
C CYS A 174 -1.45 -11.09 -11.25
N GLY A 175 -1.28 -12.41 -11.03
CA GLY A 175 -0.34 -13.23 -11.79
C GLY A 175 1.11 -13.10 -11.30
N THR A 176 2.02 -13.76 -12.01
CA THR A 176 3.44 -13.79 -11.67
C THR A 176 4.24 -12.62 -12.23
N ASP A 177 3.64 -11.85 -13.14
CA ASP A 177 4.30 -10.74 -13.84
C ASP A 177 4.11 -9.37 -13.17
N CYS A 178 3.31 -9.28 -12.11
CA CYS A 178 3.15 -8.03 -11.38
C CYS A 178 4.39 -7.71 -10.52
N ALA A 179 4.60 -6.43 -10.23
CA ALA A 179 5.78 -5.96 -9.52
C ALA A 179 5.87 -6.51 -8.10
N GLU A 180 4.73 -6.65 -7.44
CA GLU A 180 4.61 -7.14 -6.07
C GLU A 180 5.00 -8.61 -5.97
N TYR A 181 4.60 -9.44 -6.96
CA TYR A 181 5.01 -10.84 -7.03
C TYR A 181 6.53 -10.95 -7.17
N ARG A 182 7.09 -10.26 -8.18
CA ARG A 182 8.55 -10.31 -8.43
C ARG A 182 9.35 -9.86 -7.22
N SER A 183 8.92 -8.77 -6.57
CA SER A 183 9.59 -8.25 -5.39
C SER A 183 9.62 -9.24 -4.22
N LEU A 184 8.49 -9.90 -3.93
CA LEU A 184 8.44 -10.88 -2.83
C LEU A 184 9.16 -12.18 -3.21
N ALA A 185 9.07 -12.63 -4.48
CA ALA A 185 9.79 -13.80 -4.97
C ALA A 185 11.31 -13.60 -4.85
N GLU A 186 11.83 -12.46 -5.32
CA GLU A 186 13.25 -12.11 -5.17
C GLU A 186 13.69 -12.09 -3.70
N ALA A 187 12.86 -11.57 -2.81
CA ALA A 187 13.17 -11.59 -1.38
C ALA A 187 13.23 -13.01 -0.80
N LEU A 188 12.39 -13.91 -1.30
CA LEU A 188 12.38 -15.33 -0.91
C LEU A 188 13.58 -16.11 -1.46
N GLU A 189 14.23 -15.66 -2.54
CA GLU A 189 15.46 -16.30 -3.07
C GLU A 189 16.68 -15.99 -2.20
N LYS A 190 16.67 -14.88 -1.47
CA LYS A 190 17.80 -14.49 -0.61
C LYS A 190 17.91 -15.42 0.59
N PRO A 191 19.14 -15.81 1.00
CA PRO A 191 19.35 -16.64 2.19
C PRO A 191 18.73 -16.00 3.44
N ALA A 192 18.28 -16.83 4.38
CA ALA A 192 17.80 -16.38 5.67
C ALA A 192 18.90 -15.61 6.41
N GLY A 193 18.57 -14.47 7.03
CA GLY A 193 19.52 -13.65 7.79
C GLY A 193 20.29 -12.61 6.97
N THR A 194 20.15 -12.55 5.65
CA THR A 194 20.60 -11.39 4.89
C THR A 194 19.61 -10.25 5.14
N GLY A 195 20.07 -9.19 5.84
CA GLY A 195 19.23 -8.04 6.16
C GLY A 195 18.52 -7.49 4.92
N LEU A 196 17.19 -7.61 4.90
CA LEU A 196 16.38 -7.09 3.82
C LEU A 196 16.24 -5.57 4.03
N VAL A 197 17.05 -4.80 3.31
CA VAL A 197 16.89 -3.34 3.20
C VAL A 197 15.95 -3.08 2.02
N TYR A 198 14.70 -2.72 2.33
CA TYR A 198 13.70 -2.28 1.36
C TYR A 198 13.25 -0.87 1.66
#